data_2dbab7c2115edb08a34cd12be5dcc824
#
_entry.id   2dbab7c2115edb08a34cd12be5dcc824
#
_cell.length_a   1.000
_cell.length_b   1.000
_cell.length_c   1.000
_cell.angle_alpha   90.00
_cell.angle_beta   90.00
_cell.angle_gamma   90.00
#
_symmetry.space_group_name_H-M   'P 1'
#
loop_
_entity.id
_entity.type
_entity.pdbx_description
1 polymer ?
#
loop_
_entity_poly.entity_id
_entity_poly.type
_entity_poly.pdbx_seq_one_letter_code
_entity_poly.pdbx_strand_id
1 'polypeptide(L)'
;MFKNLLIAMDLSSASMCLLRCVGPLRSTGAESATLIHVMNVRNVGGLYISLKNLIEPLLMEKEKQLGEAGFRTRLEIPLGEPAYEINRVAKERNASLIVAGTHGESLAKEILLGSVAHRLLQIAEKPVLLIPITILESDHGERKCDVLCGDLFRHPLFATDFSEPAKRAFHYLEHIVAHTHPPEVTLVHVQDPVRIQPHLVHRLDEFNRIDRERLDALEMRLKDRGAGVVHKVVEFGRPGPLIVEKTRKGNYSILVIGGQGRGYMAEVFLGRVANHVVHRSTIPVLVVPPHP
;
A
#
# COMPACT_ATOMS: atom_id res chain seq x y z
N MET A 1 8.94 12.68 -1.75
CA MET A 1 7.63 12.12 -2.03
C MET A 1 6.86 11.84 -0.74
N PHE A 2 7.35 11.04 0.17
CA PHE A 2 6.61 10.61 1.39
C PHE A 2 6.73 11.58 2.58
N LYS A 3 6.78 12.88 2.35
CA LYS A 3 7.08 13.87 3.40
C LYS A 3 6.04 13.95 4.52
N ASN A 4 4.76 13.91 4.14
CA ASN A 4 3.62 14.07 5.06
C ASN A 4 2.77 12.80 5.02
N LEU A 5 2.71 12.07 6.12
CA LEU A 5 1.93 10.85 6.24
C LEU A 5 0.54 11.15 6.82
N LEU A 6 -0.49 10.45 6.34
CA LEU A 6 -1.79 10.36 6.99
C LEU A 6 -2.02 8.91 7.40
N ILE A 7 -2.14 8.64 8.70
CA ILE A 7 -2.24 7.29 9.27
C ILE A 7 -3.67 7.07 9.73
N ALA A 8 -4.40 6.20 9.03
CA ALA A 8 -5.79 5.90 9.36
C ALA A 8 -5.89 4.78 10.41
N MET A 9 -6.55 5.08 11.52
CA MET A 9 -6.77 4.17 12.64
C MET A 9 -8.25 4.06 13.00
N ASP A 10 -8.70 2.84 13.35
CA ASP A 10 -10.06 2.56 13.84
C ASP A 10 -10.11 2.16 15.32
N LEU A 11 -8.99 2.28 16.05
CA LEU A 11 -8.80 1.87 17.45
C LEU A 11 -8.89 0.35 17.70
N SER A 12 -8.99 -0.46 16.66
CA SER A 12 -8.87 -1.92 16.81
C SER A 12 -7.45 -2.32 17.23
N SER A 13 -7.32 -3.50 17.82
CA SER A 13 -5.99 -4.08 18.09
C SER A 13 -5.13 -4.19 16.83
N ALA A 14 -5.77 -4.41 15.69
CA ALA A 14 -5.13 -4.43 14.38
C ALA A 14 -4.52 -3.07 14.02
N SER A 15 -5.28 -1.98 14.13
CA SER A 15 -4.78 -0.65 13.79
C SER A 15 -3.68 -0.16 14.72
N MET A 16 -3.67 -0.64 15.98
CA MET A 16 -2.57 -0.35 16.91
C MET A 16 -1.22 -0.91 16.44
N CYS A 17 -1.23 -2.00 15.71
CA CYS A 17 -0.01 -2.60 15.16
C CYS A 17 0.53 -1.83 13.96
N LEU A 18 -0.33 -1.09 13.27
CA LEU A 18 0.04 -0.25 12.13
C LEU A 18 1.17 0.73 12.46
N LEU A 19 1.18 1.28 13.68
CA LEU A 19 2.18 2.26 14.11
C LEU A 19 3.61 1.71 14.07
N ARG A 20 3.80 0.40 14.24
CA ARG A 20 5.12 -0.23 14.10
C ARG A 20 5.67 -0.14 12.69
N CYS A 21 4.78 -0.05 11.69
CA CYS A 21 5.14 0.05 10.28
C CYS A 21 5.43 1.48 9.82
N VAL A 22 5.10 2.47 10.66
CA VAL A 22 5.29 3.89 10.31
C VAL A 22 6.73 4.34 10.51
N GLY A 23 7.41 3.82 11.55
CA GLY A 23 8.80 4.18 11.85
C GLY A 23 9.76 4.04 10.65
N PRO A 24 9.77 2.89 9.95
CA PRO A 24 10.59 2.68 8.76
C PRO A 24 10.37 3.69 7.63
N LEU A 25 9.19 4.35 7.56
CA LEU A 25 8.91 5.38 6.54
C LEU A 25 9.78 6.64 6.70
N ARG A 26 10.39 6.85 7.88
CA ARG A 26 11.35 7.96 8.07
C ARG A 26 12.55 7.85 7.12
N SER A 27 13.02 6.66 6.85
CA SER A 27 14.13 6.45 5.90
C SER A 27 13.81 6.93 4.49
N THR A 28 12.52 7.07 4.13
CA THR A 28 12.09 7.61 2.82
C THR A 28 11.91 9.14 2.83
N GLY A 29 12.32 9.82 3.88
CA GLY A 29 12.20 11.27 4.02
C GLY A 29 10.87 11.75 4.62
N ALA A 30 10.14 10.86 5.31
CA ALA A 30 8.92 11.26 6.02
C ALA A 30 9.25 12.11 7.25
N GLU A 31 8.61 13.28 7.36
CA GLU A 31 8.87 14.28 8.41
C GLU A 31 7.68 14.44 9.35
N SER A 32 6.46 14.37 8.83
CA SER A 32 5.24 14.56 9.61
C SER A 32 4.27 13.40 9.47
N ALA A 33 3.52 13.16 10.54
CA ALA A 33 2.51 12.12 10.61
C ALA A 33 1.23 12.69 11.23
N THR A 34 0.15 12.72 10.44
CA THR A 34 -1.18 13.03 10.93
C THR A 34 -1.89 11.72 11.25
N LEU A 35 -2.26 11.53 12.51
CA LEU A 35 -3.09 10.43 12.93
C LEU A 35 -4.55 10.79 12.72
N ILE A 36 -5.32 9.98 11.99
CA ILE A 36 -6.74 10.20 11.77
C ILE A 36 -7.57 9.03 12.28
N HIS A 37 -8.57 9.35 13.11
CA HIS A 37 -9.64 8.44 13.46
C HIS A 37 -10.98 9.06 13.07
N VAL A 38 -11.73 8.40 12.19
CA VAL A 38 -13.02 8.92 11.74
C VAL A 38 -14.15 8.32 12.58
N MET A 39 -14.88 9.18 13.26
CA MET A 39 -16.10 8.76 13.96
C MET A 39 -17.21 8.58 12.93
N ASN A 40 -17.63 7.31 12.73
CA ASN A 40 -18.64 7.00 11.73
C ASN A 40 -20.00 7.53 12.17
N VAL A 41 -20.58 8.44 11.39
CA VAL A 41 -21.88 9.05 11.66
C VAL A 41 -23.01 8.04 11.91
N ARG A 42 -22.92 6.86 11.32
CA ARG A 42 -23.92 5.78 11.51
C ARG A 42 -23.89 5.17 12.92
N ASN A 43 -22.75 5.23 13.59
CA ASN A 43 -22.52 4.56 14.88
C ASN A 43 -22.62 5.53 16.06
N VAL A 44 -22.57 6.83 15.83
CA VAL A 44 -22.38 7.84 16.89
C VAL A 44 -23.70 8.43 17.38
N GLY A 45 -24.69 8.60 16.51
CA GLY A 45 -25.95 9.24 16.88
C GLY A 45 -25.76 10.58 17.59
N GLY A 46 -26.49 10.84 18.68
CA GLY A 46 -26.34 12.03 19.50
C GLY A 46 -25.17 12.02 20.49
N LEU A 47 -24.36 10.96 20.54
CA LEU A 47 -23.31 10.75 21.53
C LEU A 47 -21.92 11.23 21.10
N TYR A 48 -21.82 12.00 20.00
CA TYR A 48 -20.55 12.41 19.41
C TYR A 48 -19.55 12.99 20.42
N ILE A 49 -19.97 13.98 21.21
CA ILE A 49 -19.08 14.67 22.17
C ILE A 49 -18.59 13.68 23.23
N SER A 50 -19.48 12.88 23.79
CA SER A 50 -19.14 11.92 24.84
C SER A 50 -18.16 10.84 24.35
N LEU A 51 -18.41 10.30 23.15
CA LEU A 51 -17.53 9.31 22.54
C LEU A 51 -16.18 9.92 22.14
N LYS A 52 -16.17 11.16 21.60
CA LYS A 52 -14.93 11.87 21.28
C LYS A 52 -14.07 12.04 22.55
N ASN A 53 -14.64 12.52 23.64
CA ASN A 53 -13.93 12.72 24.92
C ASN A 53 -13.35 11.39 25.47
N LEU A 54 -13.99 10.26 25.19
CA LEU A 54 -13.51 8.95 25.62
C LEU A 54 -12.33 8.46 24.79
N ILE A 55 -12.35 8.68 23.47
CA ILE A 55 -11.34 8.12 22.54
C ILE A 55 -10.15 9.05 22.33
N GLU A 56 -10.33 10.37 22.46
CA GLU A 56 -9.28 11.36 22.22
C GLU A 56 -8.02 11.12 23.07
N PRO A 57 -8.10 10.82 24.39
CA PRO A 57 -6.90 10.52 25.19
C PRO A 57 -6.11 9.29 24.69
N LEU A 58 -6.81 8.26 24.20
CA LEU A 58 -6.19 7.06 23.64
C LEU A 58 -5.42 7.38 22.35
N LEU A 59 -5.99 8.23 21.51
CA LEU A 59 -5.35 8.68 20.28
C LEU A 59 -4.18 9.63 20.54
N MET A 60 -4.28 10.51 21.56
CA MET A 60 -3.17 11.38 21.97
C MET A 60 -1.96 10.59 22.45
N GLU A 61 -2.18 9.47 23.15
CA GLU A 61 -1.08 8.56 23.51
C GLU A 61 -0.38 7.99 22.26
N LYS A 62 -1.13 7.65 21.23
CA LYS A 62 -0.58 7.13 19.95
C LYS A 62 0.10 8.22 19.14
N GLU A 63 -0.45 9.41 19.15
CA GLU A 63 0.20 10.60 18.58
C GLU A 63 1.56 10.86 19.25
N LYS A 64 1.62 10.79 20.57
CA LYS A 64 2.87 10.92 21.33
C LYS A 64 3.91 9.87 20.93
N GLN A 65 3.51 8.61 20.78
CA GLN A 65 4.39 7.54 20.29
C GLN A 65 5.00 7.84 18.91
N LEU A 66 4.22 8.44 18.00
CA LEU A 66 4.73 8.92 16.71
C LEU A 66 5.70 10.09 16.87
N GLY A 67 5.45 11.01 17.83
CA GLY A 67 6.36 12.08 18.18
C GLY A 67 7.70 11.56 18.71
N GLU A 68 7.67 10.57 19.58
CA GLU A 68 8.86 9.87 20.10
C GLU A 68 9.64 9.14 19.00
N ALA A 69 8.95 8.64 17.97
CA ALA A 69 9.56 8.09 16.75
C ALA A 69 10.14 9.18 15.83
N GLY A 70 10.07 10.46 16.22
CA GLY A 70 10.69 11.61 15.56
C GLY A 70 9.85 12.26 14.47
N PHE A 71 8.54 12.03 14.41
CA PHE A 71 7.65 12.75 13.51
C PHE A 71 7.13 14.05 14.13
N ARG A 72 6.88 15.06 13.30
CA ARG A 72 5.99 16.16 13.67
C ARG A 72 4.56 15.64 13.57
N THR A 73 3.85 15.60 14.68
CA THR A 73 2.56 14.92 14.77
C THR A 73 1.36 15.86 14.74
N ARG A 74 0.22 15.32 14.39
CA ARG A 74 -1.10 15.96 14.45
C ARG A 74 -2.16 14.88 14.61
N LEU A 75 -3.22 15.21 15.36
CA LEU A 75 -4.40 14.37 15.54
C LEU A 75 -5.61 14.98 14.85
N GLU A 76 -6.38 14.17 14.11
CA GLU A 76 -7.64 14.52 13.46
C GLU A 76 -8.72 13.51 13.86
N ILE A 77 -9.87 14.02 14.34
CA ILE A 77 -11.02 13.18 14.74
C ILE A 77 -12.29 13.71 14.07
N PRO A 78 -12.41 13.61 12.74
CA PRO A 78 -13.60 14.07 12.05
C PRO A 78 -14.79 13.11 12.26
N LEU A 79 -16.00 13.67 12.09
CA LEU A 79 -17.26 12.92 12.03
C LEU A 79 -17.65 12.77 10.56
N GLY A 80 -17.92 11.54 10.11
CA GLY A 80 -18.35 11.33 8.73
C GLY A 80 -18.27 9.87 8.27
N GLU A 81 -18.23 9.67 6.97
CA GLU A 81 -17.99 8.37 6.37
C GLU A 81 -16.47 8.16 6.22
N PRO A 82 -15.89 7.07 6.79
CA PRO A 82 -14.45 6.97 7.00
C PRO A 82 -13.60 7.18 5.74
N ALA A 83 -13.89 6.51 4.63
CA ALA A 83 -13.05 6.62 3.44
C ALA A 83 -13.07 8.03 2.83
N TYR A 84 -14.21 8.71 2.86
CA TYR A 84 -14.33 10.08 2.36
C TYR A 84 -13.62 11.09 3.24
N GLU A 85 -13.76 10.96 4.57
CA GLU A 85 -13.08 11.84 5.51
C GLU A 85 -11.56 11.67 5.47
N ILE A 86 -11.05 10.43 5.35
CA ILE A 86 -9.62 10.16 5.16
C ILE A 86 -9.12 10.86 3.89
N ASN A 87 -9.83 10.72 2.77
CA ASN A 87 -9.42 11.34 1.50
C ASN A 87 -9.50 12.87 1.57
N ARG A 88 -10.54 13.44 2.22
CA ARG A 88 -10.68 14.88 2.44
C ARG A 88 -9.52 15.44 3.27
N VAL A 89 -9.25 14.84 4.43
CA VAL A 89 -8.14 15.27 5.30
C VAL A 89 -6.79 15.08 4.62
N ALA A 90 -6.61 14.02 3.81
CA ALA A 90 -5.40 13.83 3.03
C ALA A 90 -5.14 15.00 2.06
N LYS A 91 -6.17 15.55 1.44
CA LYS A 91 -6.08 16.76 0.59
C LYS A 91 -5.76 18.01 1.42
N GLU A 92 -6.54 18.28 2.46
CA GLU A 92 -6.42 19.47 3.30
C GLU A 92 -5.07 19.57 4.00
N ARG A 93 -4.51 18.44 4.43
CA ARG A 93 -3.20 18.35 5.10
C ARG A 93 -2.04 18.13 4.13
N ASN A 94 -2.28 18.17 2.82
CA ASN A 94 -1.27 17.88 1.79
C ASN A 94 -0.51 16.57 2.09
N ALA A 95 -1.24 15.53 2.49
CA ALA A 95 -0.65 14.23 2.69
C ALA A 95 0.00 13.74 1.38
N SER A 96 1.17 13.17 1.49
CA SER A 96 1.91 12.58 0.37
C SER A 96 1.76 11.05 0.32
N LEU A 97 1.28 10.45 1.40
CA LEU A 97 1.01 9.03 1.55
C LEU A 97 -0.08 8.82 2.60
N ILE A 98 -1.07 7.98 2.28
CA ILE A 98 -2.03 7.46 3.24
C ILE A 98 -1.57 6.07 3.67
N VAL A 99 -1.51 5.80 4.98
CA VAL A 99 -1.17 4.50 5.56
C VAL A 99 -2.42 3.94 6.23
N ALA A 100 -2.81 2.72 5.86
CA ALA A 100 -4.00 2.08 6.41
C ALA A 100 -3.78 0.56 6.58
N GLY A 101 -4.46 -0.04 7.54
CA GLY A 101 -4.53 -1.50 7.66
C GLY A 101 -5.46 -2.11 6.63
N THR A 102 -5.24 -3.37 6.27
CA THR A 102 -6.17 -4.12 5.41
C THR A 102 -7.46 -4.49 6.13
N HIS A 103 -7.45 -4.59 7.46
CA HIS A 103 -8.59 -4.96 8.31
C HIS A 103 -8.72 -3.98 9.48
N GLY A 104 -9.96 -3.84 9.97
CA GLY A 104 -10.28 -3.14 11.21
C GLY A 104 -10.89 -4.11 12.24
N GLU A 105 -11.95 -3.69 12.94
CA GLU A 105 -12.60 -4.46 14.00
C GLU A 105 -13.20 -5.81 13.55
N SER A 106 -13.55 -5.97 12.27
CA SER A 106 -14.13 -7.22 11.76
C SER A 106 -13.03 -8.22 11.42
N LEU A 107 -12.72 -9.07 12.40
CA LEU A 107 -11.78 -10.18 12.29
C LEU A 107 -12.43 -11.35 11.53
N ALA A 108 -12.40 -11.33 10.21
CA ALA A 108 -12.71 -12.54 9.44
C ALA A 108 -11.45 -13.41 9.35
N LYS A 109 -11.61 -14.73 9.56
CA LYS A 109 -10.50 -15.72 9.44
C LYS A 109 -9.90 -15.82 8.02
N GLU A 110 -10.52 -15.20 7.06
CA GLU A 110 -10.02 -15.11 5.67
C GLU A 110 -9.48 -13.71 5.40
N ILE A 111 -8.40 -13.63 4.63
CA ILE A 111 -7.74 -12.36 4.21
C ILE A 111 -8.71 -11.60 3.29
N LEU A 112 -9.63 -10.85 3.87
CA LEU A 112 -10.57 -10.00 3.14
C LEU A 112 -10.23 -8.53 3.44
N LEU A 113 -10.10 -7.73 2.40
CA LEU A 113 -9.89 -6.28 2.53
C LEU A 113 -11.12 -5.63 3.18
N GLY A 114 -10.92 -4.88 4.26
CA GLY A 114 -11.99 -4.17 4.96
C GLY A 114 -12.70 -3.15 4.08
N SER A 115 -13.97 -2.88 4.37
CA SER A 115 -14.82 -1.98 3.57
C SER A 115 -14.25 -0.56 3.45
N VAL A 116 -13.66 -0.02 4.52
CA VAL A 116 -13.02 1.31 4.52
C VAL A 116 -11.79 1.31 3.63
N ALA A 117 -10.89 0.33 3.77
CA ALA A 117 -9.68 0.23 2.96
C ALA A 117 -10.04 0.03 1.47
N HIS A 118 -11.03 -0.81 1.17
CA HIS A 118 -11.51 -1.02 -0.20
C HIS A 118 -12.09 0.29 -0.79
N ARG A 119 -12.96 0.97 -0.05
CA ARG A 119 -13.56 2.24 -0.51
C ARG A 119 -12.50 3.33 -0.67
N LEU A 120 -11.55 3.41 0.27
CA LEU A 120 -10.44 4.34 0.20
C LEU A 120 -9.62 4.16 -1.08
N LEU A 121 -9.25 2.93 -1.44
CA LEU A 121 -8.54 2.64 -2.70
C LEU A 121 -9.31 3.04 -3.96
N GLN A 122 -10.64 3.08 -3.89
CA GLN A 122 -11.47 3.52 -5.02
C GLN A 122 -11.45 5.04 -5.22
N ILE A 123 -11.31 5.82 -4.13
CA ILE A 123 -11.48 7.28 -4.16
C ILE A 123 -10.20 8.06 -3.85
N ALA A 124 -9.14 7.39 -3.38
CA ALA A 124 -7.91 8.05 -2.96
C ALA A 124 -7.20 8.72 -4.14
N GLU A 125 -6.86 9.99 -3.97
CA GLU A 125 -6.05 10.76 -4.91
C GLU A 125 -4.56 10.71 -4.53
N LYS A 126 -4.24 10.25 -3.34
CA LYS A 126 -2.87 10.06 -2.84
C LYS A 126 -2.52 8.58 -2.83
N PRO A 127 -1.23 8.23 -2.97
CA PRO A 127 -0.80 6.85 -2.79
C PRO A 127 -1.27 6.29 -1.46
N VAL A 128 -1.65 5.01 -1.47
CA VAL A 128 -2.11 4.30 -0.27
C VAL A 128 -1.17 3.13 0.00
N LEU A 129 -0.55 3.12 1.16
CA LEU A 129 0.19 1.98 1.69
C LEU A 129 -0.76 1.16 2.56
N LEU A 130 -1.13 -0.02 2.05
CA LEU A 130 -1.91 -0.99 2.78
C LEU A 130 -0.99 -1.95 3.52
N ILE A 131 -1.19 -2.08 4.81
CA ILE A 131 -0.45 -2.99 5.67
C ILE A 131 -1.34 -4.19 6.02
N PRO A 132 -1.01 -5.42 5.58
CA PRO A 132 -1.68 -6.61 6.03
C PRO A 132 -1.42 -6.80 7.53
N ILE A 133 -2.48 -6.96 8.30
CA ILE A 133 -2.39 -7.16 9.74
C ILE A 133 -2.98 -8.52 10.05
N THR A 134 -2.17 -9.42 10.58
CA THR A 134 -2.61 -10.73 11.06
C THR A 134 -2.64 -10.70 12.57
N ILE A 135 -3.77 -11.04 13.15
CA ILE A 135 -3.91 -11.22 14.60
C ILE A 135 -3.81 -12.71 14.88
N LEU A 136 -2.77 -13.07 15.60
CA LEU A 136 -2.58 -14.43 16.12
C LEU A 136 -3.21 -14.49 17.52
N GLU A 137 -4.14 -15.39 17.74
CA GLU A 137 -4.62 -15.72 19.08
C GLU A 137 -3.69 -16.79 19.67
N SER A 138 -3.08 -16.50 20.82
CA SER A 138 -2.32 -17.50 21.57
C SER A 138 -3.31 -18.47 22.29
N ASP A 139 -2.84 -19.66 22.63
CA ASP A 139 -3.62 -20.66 23.38
C ASP A 139 -4.13 -20.15 24.75
N HIS A 140 -3.61 -19.02 25.22
CA HIS A 140 -4.02 -18.33 26.45
C HIS A 140 -4.94 -17.12 26.22
N GLY A 141 -5.51 -16.95 25.01
CA GLY A 141 -6.44 -15.86 24.70
C GLY A 141 -5.79 -14.50 24.49
N GLU A 142 -4.45 -14.39 24.54
CA GLU A 142 -3.74 -13.16 24.21
C GLU A 142 -3.71 -12.96 22.69
N ARG A 143 -4.13 -11.81 22.23
CA ARG A 143 -4.06 -11.42 20.81
C ARG A 143 -2.70 -10.79 20.53
N LYS A 144 -1.86 -11.49 19.80
CA LYS A 144 -0.58 -10.97 19.30
C LYS A 144 -0.75 -10.53 17.86
N CYS A 145 -0.26 -9.35 17.60
CA CYS A 145 -0.20 -8.77 16.26
C CYS A 145 1.07 -9.23 15.57
N ASP A 146 0.91 -9.90 14.45
CA ASP A 146 2.01 -10.16 13.54
C ASP A 146 1.93 -9.17 12.36
N VAL A 147 2.95 -8.33 12.24
CA VAL A 147 3.05 -7.31 11.18
C VAL A 147 4.45 -7.34 10.61
N LEU A 148 4.54 -7.64 9.33
CA LEU A 148 5.81 -7.70 8.59
C LEU A 148 6.30 -6.27 8.24
N CYS A 149 6.78 -5.51 9.24
CA CYS A 149 7.21 -4.13 9.03
C CYS A 149 8.67 -3.82 9.40
N GLY A 150 9.37 -4.76 10.03
CA GLY A 150 10.73 -4.50 10.55
C GLY A 150 11.73 -4.09 9.47
N ASP A 151 11.52 -4.53 8.25
CA ASP A 151 12.41 -4.25 7.10
C ASP A 151 11.61 -4.01 5.82
N LEU A 152 10.72 -3.00 5.90
CA LEU A 152 9.73 -2.68 4.86
C LEU A 152 10.34 -2.48 3.45
N PHE A 153 11.59 -2.06 3.37
CA PHE A 153 12.23 -1.71 2.10
C PHE A 153 13.42 -2.62 1.72
N ARG A 154 13.59 -3.75 2.39
CA ARG A 154 14.71 -4.66 2.12
C ARG A 154 14.67 -5.27 0.71
N HIS A 155 13.51 -5.75 0.26
CA HIS A 155 13.34 -6.38 -1.03
C HIS A 155 12.01 -5.98 -1.68
N PRO A 156 11.90 -4.78 -2.26
CA PRO A 156 10.70 -4.36 -2.97
C PRO A 156 10.43 -5.22 -4.20
N LEU A 157 9.16 -5.61 -4.39
CA LEU A 157 8.63 -6.19 -5.61
C LEU A 157 7.87 -5.11 -6.38
N PHE A 158 8.20 -4.87 -7.63
CA PHE A 158 7.48 -3.95 -8.50
C PHE A 158 6.77 -4.70 -9.61
N ALA A 159 5.45 -4.61 -9.66
CA ALA A 159 4.66 -5.20 -10.72
C ALA A 159 4.28 -4.13 -11.76
N THR A 160 4.66 -4.38 -13.01
CA THR A 160 4.44 -3.43 -14.10
C THR A 160 3.77 -4.09 -15.31
N ASP A 161 2.88 -3.32 -15.95
CA ASP A 161 2.38 -3.59 -17.29
C ASP A 161 2.86 -2.50 -18.28
N PHE A 162 3.83 -1.67 -17.87
CA PHE A 162 4.40 -0.54 -18.61
C PHE A 162 3.39 0.56 -18.98
N SER A 163 2.21 0.57 -18.37
CA SER A 163 1.22 1.65 -18.52
C SER A 163 1.65 2.95 -17.83
N GLU A 164 0.99 4.06 -18.13
CA GLU A 164 1.25 5.33 -17.44
C GLU A 164 1.03 5.26 -15.92
N PRO A 165 -0.04 4.59 -15.39
CA PRO A 165 -0.14 4.36 -13.96
C PRO A 165 1.03 3.55 -13.38
N ALA A 166 1.53 2.53 -14.10
CA ALA A 166 2.69 1.76 -13.66
C ALA A 166 3.98 2.61 -13.68
N LYS A 167 4.16 3.49 -14.67
CA LYS A 167 5.30 4.44 -14.69
C LYS A 167 5.27 5.39 -13.48
N ARG A 168 4.09 5.88 -13.10
CA ARG A 168 3.95 6.69 -11.86
C ARG A 168 4.32 5.89 -10.63
N ALA A 169 3.84 4.66 -10.52
CA ALA A 169 4.20 3.78 -9.40
C ALA A 169 5.72 3.51 -9.37
N PHE A 170 6.37 3.41 -10.52
CA PHE A 170 7.81 3.29 -10.62
C PHE A 170 8.58 4.49 -10.06
N HIS A 171 8.09 5.72 -10.22
CA HIS A 171 8.70 6.90 -9.59
C HIS A 171 8.69 6.84 -8.06
N TYR A 172 7.66 6.22 -7.46
CA TYR A 172 7.64 5.98 -6.02
C TYR A 172 8.66 4.92 -5.61
N LEU A 173 8.84 3.87 -6.43
CA LEU A 173 9.91 2.90 -6.21
C LEU A 173 11.29 3.55 -6.31
N GLU A 174 11.53 4.38 -7.34
CA GLU A 174 12.79 5.14 -7.47
C GLU A 174 13.09 6.00 -6.23
N HIS A 175 12.04 6.65 -5.69
CA HIS A 175 12.19 7.43 -4.46
C HIS A 175 12.54 6.56 -3.26
N ILE A 176 11.87 5.42 -3.09
CA ILE A 176 12.20 4.44 -2.05
C ILE A 176 13.67 4.01 -2.20
N VAL A 177 14.07 3.56 -3.38
CA VAL A 177 15.43 3.09 -3.65
C VAL A 177 16.48 4.17 -3.36
N ALA A 178 16.25 5.41 -3.78
CA ALA A 178 17.18 6.51 -3.58
C ALA A 178 17.42 6.88 -2.09
N HIS A 179 16.50 6.51 -1.22
CA HIS A 179 16.57 6.84 0.21
C HIS A 179 16.90 5.66 1.11
N THR A 180 16.61 4.44 0.66
CA THR A 180 16.75 3.23 1.49
C THR A 180 17.84 2.28 0.99
N HIS A 181 18.30 2.45 -0.25
CA HIS A 181 19.33 1.63 -0.89
C HIS A 181 19.12 0.12 -0.66
N PRO A 182 17.97 -0.43 -1.07
CA PRO A 182 17.63 -1.82 -0.80
C PRO A 182 18.69 -2.77 -1.39
N PRO A 183 19.08 -3.84 -0.69
CA PRO A 183 20.01 -4.82 -1.20
C PRO A 183 19.49 -5.55 -2.44
N GLU A 184 18.18 -5.72 -2.53
CA GLU A 184 17.52 -6.40 -3.63
C GLU A 184 16.24 -5.66 -4.07
N VAL A 185 15.96 -5.66 -5.36
CA VAL A 185 14.69 -5.21 -5.95
C VAL A 185 14.28 -6.22 -7.02
N THR A 186 13.01 -6.59 -7.08
CA THR A 186 12.48 -7.42 -8.17
C THR A 186 11.49 -6.65 -9.03
N LEU A 187 11.74 -6.63 -10.33
CA LEU A 187 10.82 -6.14 -11.35
C LEU A 187 10.08 -7.32 -11.97
N VAL A 188 8.76 -7.31 -11.97
CA VAL A 188 7.95 -8.37 -12.58
C VAL A 188 6.99 -7.80 -13.63
N HIS A 189 7.03 -8.38 -14.81
CA HIS A 189 6.03 -8.21 -15.85
C HIS A 189 5.35 -9.55 -16.11
N VAL A 190 4.02 -9.55 -16.16
CA VAL A 190 3.23 -10.73 -16.50
C VAL A 190 2.51 -10.49 -17.82
N GLN A 191 2.86 -11.29 -18.82
CA GLN A 191 2.19 -11.32 -20.11
C GLN A 191 0.87 -12.06 -19.99
N ASP A 192 -0.24 -11.34 -20.15
CA ASP A 192 -1.59 -11.91 -20.03
C ASP A 192 -2.01 -12.57 -21.35
N PRO A 193 -2.18 -13.91 -21.39
CA PRO A 193 -2.58 -14.62 -22.59
C PRO A 193 -3.92 -14.15 -23.17
N VAL A 194 -4.82 -13.64 -22.33
CA VAL A 194 -6.12 -13.11 -22.77
C VAL A 194 -5.95 -11.86 -23.64
N ARG A 195 -4.85 -11.14 -23.47
CA ARG A 195 -4.52 -9.92 -24.23
C ARG A 195 -3.68 -10.22 -25.49
N ILE A 196 -3.07 -11.40 -25.56
CA ILE A 196 -2.33 -11.84 -26.74
C ILE A 196 -3.31 -12.53 -27.67
N GLN A 197 -3.61 -11.89 -28.80
CA GLN A 197 -4.52 -12.48 -29.79
C GLN A 197 -3.93 -13.79 -30.33
N PRO A 198 -4.74 -14.83 -30.59
CA PRO A 198 -4.25 -16.14 -30.99
C PRO A 198 -3.30 -16.13 -32.19
N HIS A 199 -3.51 -15.22 -33.15
CA HIS A 199 -2.64 -15.09 -34.33
C HIS A 199 -1.28 -14.43 -34.03
N LEU A 200 -1.05 -13.93 -32.82
CA LEU A 200 0.23 -13.33 -32.40
C LEU A 200 1.06 -14.27 -31.52
N VAL A 201 0.58 -15.48 -31.22
CA VAL A 201 1.28 -16.44 -30.36
C VAL A 201 2.67 -16.81 -30.93
N HIS A 202 2.83 -16.82 -32.23
CA HIS A 202 4.12 -17.07 -32.89
C HIS A 202 5.15 -15.96 -32.70
N ARG A 203 4.74 -14.77 -32.14
CA ARG A 203 5.60 -13.63 -31.82
C ARG A 203 5.95 -13.52 -30.34
N LEU A 204 5.68 -14.53 -29.54
CA LEU A 204 5.96 -14.51 -28.10
C LEU A 204 7.43 -14.22 -27.78
N ASP A 205 8.36 -14.76 -28.56
CA ASP A 205 9.79 -14.50 -28.36
C ASP A 205 10.15 -13.03 -28.60
N GLU A 206 9.53 -12.41 -29.60
CA GLU A 206 9.67 -10.97 -29.84
C GLU A 206 9.10 -10.15 -28.70
N PHE A 207 7.92 -10.48 -28.17
CA PHE A 207 7.32 -9.82 -27.01
C PHE A 207 8.19 -10.00 -25.77
N ASN A 208 8.71 -11.20 -25.54
CA ASN A 208 9.65 -11.48 -24.47
C ASN A 208 10.90 -10.61 -24.55
N ARG A 209 11.48 -10.42 -25.74
CA ARG A 209 12.64 -9.57 -25.97
C ARG A 209 12.31 -8.10 -25.63
N ILE A 210 11.21 -7.57 -26.18
CA ILE A 210 10.77 -6.19 -25.96
C ILE A 210 10.53 -5.93 -24.47
N ASP A 211 9.86 -6.85 -23.77
CA ASP A 211 9.54 -6.67 -22.36
C ASP A 211 10.79 -6.77 -21.48
N ARG A 212 11.78 -7.62 -21.85
CA ARG A 212 13.10 -7.64 -21.19
C ARG A 212 13.85 -6.32 -21.39
N GLU A 213 13.92 -5.79 -22.60
CA GLU A 213 14.55 -4.49 -22.91
C GLU A 213 13.91 -3.35 -22.09
N ARG A 214 12.58 -3.38 -21.92
CA ARG A 214 11.88 -2.42 -21.05
C ARG A 214 12.26 -2.57 -19.60
N LEU A 215 12.37 -3.82 -19.10
CA LEU A 215 12.80 -4.07 -17.72
C LEU A 215 14.28 -3.70 -17.53
N ASP A 216 15.14 -3.88 -18.54
CA ASP A 216 16.53 -3.44 -18.52
C ASP A 216 16.65 -1.90 -18.33
N ALA A 217 15.81 -1.15 -19.04
CA ALA A 217 15.74 0.31 -18.86
C ALA A 217 15.31 0.72 -17.45
N LEU A 218 14.36 -0.02 -16.82
CA LEU A 218 13.96 0.22 -15.43
C LEU A 218 15.08 -0.17 -14.46
N GLU A 219 15.77 -1.28 -14.71
CA GLU A 219 16.92 -1.70 -13.90
C GLU A 219 17.99 -0.64 -13.87
N MET A 220 18.42 -0.11 -15.03
CA MET A 220 19.42 0.94 -15.10
C MET A 220 19.05 2.12 -14.21
N ARG A 221 17.80 2.60 -14.30
CA ARG A 221 17.32 3.71 -13.48
C ARG A 221 17.39 3.41 -11.98
N LEU A 222 17.06 2.18 -11.55
CA LEU A 222 17.15 1.80 -10.14
C LEU A 222 18.60 1.67 -9.66
N LYS A 223 19.50 1.16 -10.52
CA LYS A 223 20.94 1.12 -10.25
C LYS A 223 21.51 2.51 -10.04
N ASP A 224 21.15 3.47 -10.89
CA ASP A 224 21.54 4.88 -10.76
C ASP A 224 21.01 5.51 -9.45
N ARG A 225 19.95 4.97 -8.88
CA ARG A 225 19.39 5.38 -7.57
C ARG A 225 19.97 4.63 -6.37
N GLY A 226 20.87 3.68 -6.59
CA GLY A 226 21.55 2.95 -5.53
C GLY A 226 20.91 1.63 -5.14
N ALA A 227 20.09 1.01 -6.01
CA ALA A 227 19.64 -0.36 -5.80
C ALA A 227 20.81 -1.33 -5.79
N GLY A 228 20.78 -2.32 -4.90
CA GLY A 228 21.70 -3.45 -4.91
C GLY A 228 21.46 -4.36 -6.13
N VAL A 229 21.08 -5.60 -5.94
CA VAL A 229 20.75 -6.51 -7.04
C VAL A 229 19.33 -6.21 -7.55
N VAL A 230 19.17 -6.11 -8.87
CA VAL A 230 17.85 -5.95 -9.51
C VAL A 230 17.52 -7.21 -10.30
N HIS A 231 16.53 -7.96 -9.83
CA HIS A 231 16.02 -9.14 -10.51
C HIS A 231 14.93 -8.75 -11.52
N LYS A 232 14.96 -9.32 -12.71
CA LYS A 232 13.96 -9.11 -13.76
C LYS A 232 13.24 -10.40 -14.07
N VAL A 233 11.91 -10.36 -14.00
CA VAL A 233 11.05 -11.55 -14.20
C VAL A 233 9.98 -11.23 -15.22
N VAL A 234 9.95 -11.99 -16.31
CA VAL A 234 8.87 -12.01 -17.27
C VAL A 234 8.17 -13.36 -17.14
N GLU A 235 6.90 -13.34 -16.82
CA GLU A 235 6.06 -14.53 -16.70
C GLU A 235 4.90 -14.51 -17.68
N PHE A 236 4.37 -15.67 -18.00
CA PHE A 236 3.21 -15.83 -18.84
C PHE A 236 2.05 -16.41 -18.02
N GLY A 237 0.91 -15.72 -18.01
CA GLY A 237 -0.27 -16.18 -17.28
C GLY A 237 -1.18 -15.04 -16.82
N ARG A 238 -2.03 -15.31 -15.83
CA ARG A 238 -2.96 -14.33 -15.27
C ARG A 238 -2.24 -13.43 -14.25
N PRO A 239 -2.12 -12.12 -14.49
CA PRO A 239 -1.27 -11.24 -13.67
C PRO A 239 -1.62 -11.23 -12.18
N GLY A 240 -2.90 -11.07 -11.83
CA GLY A 240 -3.31 -10.99 -10.42
C GLY A 240 -2.87 -12.22 -9.59
N PRO A 241 -3.26 -13.45 -9.97
CA PRO A 241 -2.85 -14.68 -9.29
C PRO A 241 -1.33 -14.86 -9.20
N LEU A 242 -0.58 -14.64 -10.29
CA LEU A 242 0.88 -14.83 -10.30
C LEU A 242 1.59 -13.82 -9.39
N ILE A 243 1.16 -12.55 -9.38
CA ILE A 243 1.72 -11.55 -8.46
C ILE A 243 1.45 -11.93 -7.00
N VAL A 244 0.22 -12.38 -6.68
CA VAL A 244 -0.12 -12.84 -5.32
C VAL A 244 0.71 -14.06 -4.92
N GLU A 245 0.87 -15.02 -5.82
CA GLU A 245 1.71 -16.20 -5.57
C GLU A 245 3.15 -15.78 -5.25
N LYS A 246 3.70 -14.80 -5.98
CA LYS A 246 5.04 -14.25 -5.68
C LYS A 246 5.10 -13.64 -4.27
N THR A 247 4.11 -12.85 -3.87
CA THR A 247 4.10 -12.26 -2.51
C THR A 247 4.05 -13.31 -1.40
N ARG A 248 3.52 -14.49 -1.68
CA ARG A 248 3.44 -15.59 -0.70
C ARG A 248 4.70 -16.46 -0.65
N LYS A 249 5.31 -16.71 -1.81
CA LYS A 249 6.46 -17.64 -1.95
C LYS A 249 7.81 -16.95 -1.89
N GLY A 250 7.85 -15.67 -2.27
CA GLY A 250 9.09 -14.89 -2.30
C GLY A 250 9.34 -14.15 -0.98
N ASN A 251 10.58 -13.81 -0.73
CA ASN A 251 11.00 -13.03 0.45
C ASN A 251 10.94 -11.52 0.13
N TYR A 252 9.79 -11.05 -0.32
CA TYR A 252 9.57 -9.64 -0.63
C TYR A 252 9.05 -8.87 0.59
N SER A 253 9.49 -7.63 0.75
CA SER A 253 9.13 -6.80 1.90
C SER A 253 7.94 -5.86 1.63
N ILE A 254 7.77 -5.43 0.38
CA ILE A 254 6.69 -4.56 -0.08
C ILE A 254 6.41 -4.83 -1.55
N LEU A 255 5.15 -4.75 -1.95
CA LEU A 255 4.75 -4.69 -3.35
C LEU A 255 4.39 -3.26 -3.74
N VAL A 256 4.96 -2.78 -4.84
CA VAL A 256 4.62 -1.48 -5.45
C VAL A 256 3.87 -1.73 -6.75
N ILE A 257 2.69 -1.14 -6.90
CA ILE A 257 1.83 -1.33 -8.07
C ILE A 257 1.02 -0.07 -8.40
N GLY A 258 0.75 0.15 -9.69
CA GLY A 258 -0.22 1.15 -10.12
C GLY A 258 -1.66 0.72 -9.79
N GLY A 259 -2.48 1.65 -9.34
CA GLY A 259 -3.91 1.41 -9.06
C GLY A 259 -4.70 0.98 -10.29
N GLN A 260 -4.21 1.29 -11.50
CA GLN A 260 -4.79 0.90 -12.79
C GLN A 260 -3.71 0.40 -13.75
N GLY A 261 -4.11 -0.22 -14.86
CA GLY A 261 -3.23 -0.70 -15.92
C GLY A 261 -3.65 -0.21 -17.30
N ARG A 262 -3.21 -0.88 -18.36
CA ARG A 262 -3.45 -0.52 -19.77
C ARG A 262 -4.92 -0.34 -20.18
N GLY A 263 -5.86 -0.94 -19.45
CA GLY A 263 -7.31 -0.80 -19.71
C GLY A 263 -7.92 0.37 -18.95
N TYR A 264 -7.29 1.55 -19.00
CA TYR A 264 -7.75 2.74 -18.34
C TYR A 264 -9.18 3.10 -18.78
N MET A 265 -10.11 3.07 -17.83
CA MET A 265 -11.43 3.69 -17.94
C MET A 265 -11.52 4.74 -16.82
N ALA A 266 -11.78 5.99 -17.19
CA ALA A 266 -11.78 7.12 -16.25
C ALA A 266 -12.72 6.93 -15.05
N GLU A 267 -13.73 6.07 -15.22
CA GLU A 267 -14.75 5.77 -14.20
C GLU A 267 -14.34 4.64 -13.22
N VAL A 268 -13.25 3.90 -13.50
CA VAL A 268 -12.81 2.78 -12.66
C VAL A 268 -11.57 3.22 -11.88
N PHE A 269 -11.71 3.45 -10.59
CA PHE A 269 -10.62 3.93 -9.72
C PHE A 269 -9.59 2.85 -9.37
N LEU A 270 -9.98 1.57 -9.33
CA LEU A 270 -9.08 0.46 -9.01
C LEU A 270 -9.17 -0.64 -10.08
N GLY A 271 -8.05 -0.91 -10.76
CA GLY A 271 -7.95 -1.92 -11.81
C GLY A 271 -8.06 -3.35 -11.27
N ARG A 272 -8.47 -4.30 -12.12
CA ARG A 272 -8.69 -5.71 -11.74
C ARG A 272 -7.48 -6.37 -11.10
N VAL A 273 -6.26 -6.10 -11.59
CA VAL A 273 -5.03 -6.68 -11.06
C VAL A 273 -4.76 -6.11 -9.67
N ALA A 274 -4.77 -4.77 -9.52
CA ALA A 274 -4.57 -4.11 -8.23
C ALA A 274 -5.62 -4.58 -7.21
N ASN A 275 -6.91 -4.61 -7.59
CA ASN A 275 -8.00 -5.11 -6.73
C ASN A 275 -7.77 -6.57 -6.30
N HIS A 276 -7.37 -7.45 -7.22
CA HIS A 276 -7.08 -8.85 -6.88
C HIS A 276 -5.92 -8.98 -5.89
N VAL A 277 -4.87 -8.18 -6.10
CA VAL A 277 -3.65 -8.20 -5.30
C VAL A 277 -3.89 -7.67 -3.88
N VAL A 278 -4.55 -6.52 -3.72
CA VAL A 278 -4.78 -5.91 -2.39
C VAL A 278 -5.67 -6.76 -1.48
N HIS A 279 -6.52 -7.61 -2.07
CA HIS A 279 -7.35 -8.55 -1.32
C HIS A 279 -6.60 -9.81 -0.86
N ARG A 280 -5.44 -10.13 -1.42
CA ARG A 280 -4.79 -11.43 -1.25
C ARG A 280 -3.30 -11.38 -0.94
N SER A 281 -2.69 -10.20 -1.01
CA SER A 281 -1.27 -10.02 -0.67
C SER A 281 -1.04 -10.28 0.82
N THR A 282 0.02 -11.00 1.11
CA THR A 282 0.49 -11.25 2.49
C THR A 282 1.55 -10.25 2.95
N ILE A 283 2.00 -9.37 2.05
CA ILE A 283 2.98 -8.33 2.33
C ILE A 283 2.37 -6.94 2.11
N PRO A 284 2.94 -5.86 2.68
CA PRO A 284 2.52 -4.49 2.42
C PRO A 284 2.41 -4.16 0.94
N VAL A 285 1.37 -3.40 0.55
CA VAL A 285 1.14 -3.01 -0.84
C VAL A 285 1.03 -1.50 -0.95
N LEU A 286 1.95 -0.89 -1.69
CA LEU A 286 1.85 0.51 -2.10
C LEU A 286 1.08 0.60 -3.41
N VAL A 287 -0.13 1.12 -3.33
CA VAL A 287 -1.00 1.36 -4.49
C VAL A 287 -0.90 2.83 -4.87
N VAL A 288 -0.47 3.09 -6.10
CA VAL A 288 -0.34 4.46 -6.62
C VAL A 288 -1.52 4.77 -7.53
N PRO A 289 -2.34 5.79 -7.21
CA PRO A 289 -3.53 6.13 -8.00
C PRO A 289 -3.17 6.59 -9.42
N PRO A 290 -4.12 6.52 -10.35
CA PRO A 290 -3.90 6.89 -11.76
C PRO A 290 -3.75 8.41 -11.96
N HIS A 291 -4.27 9.21 -11.05
CA HIS A 291 -4.18 10.68 -11.06
C HIS A 291 -3.51 11.18 -9.78
N PRO A 292 -2.76 12.30 -9.84
CA PRO A 292 -2.21 12.96 -8.66
C PRO A 292 -3.31 13.67 -7.85
#